data_de2ecb6bfc0b0b2b90987df264360e7f
#
_entry.id   de2ecb6bfc0b0b2b90987df264360e7f
#
_cell.length_a   1.000
_cell.length_b   1.000
_cell.length_c   1.000
_cell.angle_alpha   90.00
_cell.angle_beta   90.00
_cell.angle_gamma   90.00
#
_symmetry.space_group_name_H-M   'P 1'
#
loop_
_entity.id
_entity.type
_entity.pdbx_description
1 polymer ?
#
loop_
_entity_poly.entity_id
_entity_poly.type
_entity_poly.pdbx_seq_one_letter_code
_entity_poly.pdbx_strand_id
1 'polypeptide(L)'
;CSWNTNTTRKPAMQGLLDLGAPDAQTPEQIGSDAWLLKGFALRDADALLAAIEQIATQAPFRHQVTPGGYTMSAAMSSCGAYGWVTDRHGYRYSPQDPQTKQPWPAMPALFAELAERAAQNAGFAHFAPEACLINRYETGARMGLHQDKDEQDFTAPIVSVSLGAPITFLFGGPNRSDPTSRWLLEHGDVVVWGGVSRLYFHGVAPLGKKASHPATGAVRYNLTFRKVR
;
A
#
# COMPACT_ATOMS: atom_id res chain seq x y z
N CYS A 1 42.58 7.43 -68.46
CA CYS A 1 42.72 7.73 -67.07
C CYS A 1 41.37 7.44 -66.40
N SER A 2 41.31 6.28 -65.76
CA SER A 2 40.12 5.74 -65.08
C SER A 2 40.26 6.00 -63.60
N TRP A 3 39.23 6.58 -62.97
CA TRP A 3 39.10 6.65 -61.51
C TRP A 3 37.94 5.80 -61.08
N ASN A 4 38.27 4.77 -60.29
CA ASN A 4 37.37 3.82 -59.69
C ASN A 4 37.01 4.34 -58.29
N THR A 5 35.75 4.67 -58.04
CA THR A 5 35.27 5.07 -56.70
C THR A 5 34.50 3.91 -56.10
N ASN A 6 35.14 3.28 -55.14
CA ASN A 6 34.63 2.16 -54.35
C ASN A 6 33.79 2.74 -53.21
N THR A 7 32.44 2.63 -53.27
CA THR A 7 31.52 3.05 -52.23
C THR A 7 31.17 1.90 -51.33
N THR A 8 31.87 1.79 -50.22
CA THR A 8 31.53 0.88 -49.13
C THR A 8 30.22 1.27 -48.45
N ARG A 9 29.15 0.50 -48.67
CA ARG A 9 27.92 0.56 -47.90
C ARG A 9 28.19 0.11 -46.47
N LYS A 10 27.96 1.00 -45.49
CA LYS A 10 27.81 0.63 -44.07
C LYS A 10 26.53 -0.20 -43.89
N PRO A 11 26.54 -1.28 -43.08
CA PRO A 11 25.32 -1.98 -42.73
C PRO A 11 24.48 -1.10 -41.83
N ALA A 12 23.18 -0.99 -42.13
CA ALA A 12 22.19 -0.36 -41.29
C ALA A 12 22.07 -1.15 -39.97
N MET A 13 22.39 -0.49 -38.88
CA MET A 13 22.13 -0.98 -37.53
C MET A 13 20.62 -0.97 -37.34
N GLN A 14 20.02 -2.18 -37.39
CA GLN A 14 18.61 -2.37 -37.02
C GLN A 14 18.42 -1.90 -35.58
N GLY A 15 17.60 -0.87 -35.43
CA GLY A 15 17.21 -0.38 -34.11
C GLY A 15 16.57 -1.49 -33.30
N LEU A 16 17.15 -1.75 -32.14
CA LEU A 16 16.49 -2.48 -31.07
C LEU A 16 15.17 -1.80 -30.82
N LEU A 17 14.05 -2.49 -31.06
CA LEU A 17 12.73 -2.05 -30.62
C LEU A 17 12.80 -1.90 -29.10
N ASP A 18 12.83 -0.65 -28.67
CA ASP A 18 12.58 -0.25 -27.30
C ASP A 18 11.13 -0.71 -27.00
N LEU A 19 11.02 -1.89 -26.42
CA LEU A 19 9.76 -2.33 -25.83
C LEU A 19 9.55 -1.46 -24.61
N GLY A 20 8.94 -0.29 -24.87
CA GLY A 20 8.64 0.71 -23.87
C GLY A 20 8.09 0.05 -22.60
N ALA A 21 8.73 0.34 -21.48
CA ALA A 21 8.14 0.07 -20.18
C ALA A 21 6.71 0.61 -20.22
N PRO A 22 5.70 -0.14 -19.72
CA PRO A 22 4.32 0.34 -19.69
C PRO A 22 4.34 1.74 -19.08
N ASP A 23 3.71 2.71 -19.76
CA ASP A 23 3.65 4.11 -19.37
C ASP A 23 3.45 4.23 -17.87
N ALA A 24 4.46 4.68 -17.16
CA ALA A 24 4.34 4.99 -15.75
C ALA A 24 3.27 6.09 -15.65
N GLN A 25 2.06 5.73 -15.25
CA GLN A 25 0.99 6.69 -15.11
C GLN A 25 1.45 7.80 -14.17
N THR A 26 1.29 9.04 -14.59
CA THR A 26 1.65 10.21 -13.77
C THR A 26 0.90 10.12 -12.43
N PRO A 27 1.59 10.30 -11.29
CA PRO A 27 0.94 10.32 -9.98
C PRO A 27 -0.21 11.33 -9.95
N GLU A 28 -1.40 10.91 -9.51
CA GLU A 28 -2.56 11.77 -9.36
C GLU A 28 -2.56 12.39 -7.96
N GLN A 29 -2.55 13.71 -7.87
CA GLN A 29 -2.57 14.40 -6.59
C GLN A 29 -3.97 14.36 -5.98
N ILE A 30 -4.08 13.79 -4.77
CA ILE A 30 -5.35 13.65 -4.03
C ILE A 30 -5.42 14.54 -2.78
N GLY A 31 -4.33 15.21 -2.45
CA GLY A 31 -4.18 16.14 -1.34
C GLY A 31 -2.87 16.91 -1.46
N SER A 32 -2.55 17.82 -0.50
CA SER A 32 -1.35 18.68 -0.57
C SER A 32 -0.05 17.88 -0.71
N ASP A 33 0.13 16.83 0.10
CA ASP A 33 1.26 15.91 0.05
C ASP A 33 0.72 14.46 0.01
N ALA A 34 -0.29 14.22 -0.85
CA ALA A 34 -0.95 12.94 -1.01
C ALA A 34 -1.17 12.60 -2.48
N TRP A 35 -0.83 11.38 -2.86
CA TRP A 35 -0.76 10.93 -4.25
C TRP A 35 -1.40 9.56 -4.42
N LEU A 36 -2.10 9.38 -5.53
CA LEU A 36 -2.58 8.09 -6.02
C LEU A 36 -1.74 7.66 -7.22
N LEU A 37 -1.10 6.52 -7.08
CA LEU A 37 -0.28 5.87 -8.11
C LEU A 37 -1.10 4.70 -8.68
N LYS A 38 -1.79 4.95 -9.80
CA LYS A 38 -2.67 3.95 -10.43
C LYS A 38 -1.87 2.78 -10.98
N GLY A 39 -2.28 1.55 -10.61
CA GLY A 39 -1.68 0.31 -11.10
C GLY A 39 -0.21 0.09 -10.73
N PHE A 40 0.37 0.90 -9.84
CA PHE A 40 1.81 0.91 -9.52
C PHE A 40 2.35 -0.44 -9.06
N ALA A 41 1.54 -1.22 -8.34
CA ALA A 41 1.91 -2.52 -7.82
C ALA A 41 1.45 -3.70 -8.71
N LEU A 42 0.86 -3.47 -9.88
CA LEU A 42 0.32 -4.56 -10.73
C LEU A 42 1.39 -5.60 -11.11
N ARG A 43 2.60 -5.14 -11.43
CA ARG A 43 3.71 -6.02 -11.81
C ARG A 43 4.08 -7.00 -10.68
N ASP A 44 3.94 -6.57 -9.44
CA ASP A 44 4.35 -7.32 -8.26
C ASP A 44 3.15 -8.02 -7.57
N ALA A 45 1.92 -7.83 -8.06
CA ALA A 45 0.67 -8.17 -7.37
C ALA A 45 0.54 -9.64 -6.97
N ASP A 46 0.87 -10.56 -7.87
CA ASP A 46 0.80 -12.01 -7.59
C ASP A 46 1.80 -12.41 -6.50
N ALA A 47 3.02 -11.88 -6.56
CA ALA A 47 4.05 -12.13 -5.56
C ALA A 47 3.69 -11.50 -4.19
N LEU A 48 3.05 -10.33 -4.20
CA LEU A 48 2.53 -9.70 -2.98
C LEU A 48 1.43 -10.54 -2.34
N LEU A 49 0.48 -11.07 -3.13
CA LEU A 49 -0.58 -11.96 -2.64
C LEU A 49 0.00 -13.25 -2.05
N ALA A 50 0.97 -13.88 -2.72
CA ALA A 50 1.65 -15.07 -2.20
C ALA A 50 2.38 -14.79 -0.88
N ALA A 51 3.05 -13.62 -0.76
CA ALA A 51 3.71 -13.22 0.48
C ALA A 51 2.70 -12.98 1.63
N ILE A 52 1.53 -12.40 1.35
CA ILE A 52 0.44 -12.25 2.34
C ILE A 52 0.02 -13.62 2.89
N GLU A 53 -0.15 -14.61 2.02
CA GLU A 53 -0.51 -15.97 2.45
C GLU A 53 0.56 -16.58 3.36
N GLN A 54 1.84 -16.44 2.99
CA GLN A 54 2.95 -16.92 3.82
C GLN A 54 3.01 -16.23 5.20
N ILE A 55 2.80 -14.91 5.25
CA ILE A 55 2.73 -14.17 6.51
C ILE A 55 1.55 -14.68 7.35
N ALA A 56 0.39 -14.92 6.74
CA ALA A 56 -0.80 -15.38 7.43
C ALA A 56 -0.66 -16.79 8.04
N THR A 57 0.26 -17.63 7.57
CA THR A 57 0.56 -18.91 8.21
C THR A 57 1.23 -18.74 9.57
N GLN A 58 2.00 -17.67 9.78
CA GLN A 58 2.74 -17.37 11.00
C GLN A 58 1.98 -16.39 11.91
N ALA A 59 1.31 -15.40 11.31
CA ALA A 59 0.49 -14.40 11.98
C ALA A 59 -0.92 -14.39 11.35
N PRO A 60 -1.83 -15.30 11.76
CA PRO A 60 -3.14 -15.44 11.14
C PRO A 60 -3.98 -14.18 11.24
N PHE A 61 -4.81 -13.93 10.21
CA PHE A 61 -5.77 -12.84 10.22
C PHE A 61 -6.77 -12.96 11.37
N ARG A 62 -7.00 -11.86 12.07
CA ARG A 62 -7.95 -11.77 13.17
C ARG A 62 -8.64 -10.43 13.23
N HIS A 63 -9.88 -10.42 13.68
CA HIS A 63 -10.59 -9.18 13.98
C HIS A 63 -10.09 -8.65 15.32
N GLN A 64 -9.55 -7.43 15.31
CA GLN A 64 -9.12 -6.75 16.52
C GLN A 64 -10.30 -6.06 17.21
N VAL A 65 -10.18 -5.85 18.52
CA VAL A 65 -11.20 -5.17 19.32
C VAL A 65 -10.66 -3.82 19.75
N THR A 66 -11.43 -2.76 19.50
CA THR A 66 -11.07 -1.40 19.92
C THR A 66 -11.12 -1.26 21.45
N PRO A 67 -10.48 -0.23 22.05
CA PRO A 67 -10.57 0.02 23.49
C PRO A 67 -12.01 0.17 24.01
N GLY A 68 -12.94 0.63 23.16
CA GLY A 68 -14.36 0.73 23.45
C GLY A 68 -15.17 -0.57 23.29
N GLY A 69 -14.51 -1.71 23.03
CA GLY A 69 -15.16 -3.03 22.92
C GLY A 69 -15.77 -3.36 21.56
N TYR A 70 -15.57 -2.53 20.52
CA TYR A 70 -16.10 -2.79 19.19
C TYR A 70 -15.14 -3.69 18.39
N THR A 71 -15.65 -4.76 17.82
CA THR A 71 -14.90 -5.61 16.90
C THR A 71 -14.74 -4.92 15.54
N MET A 72 -13.51 -4.78 15.08
CA MET A 72 -13.21 -4.18 13.77
C MET A 72 -13.67 -5.11 12.64
N SER A 73 -14.30 -4.57 11.60
CA SER A 73 -14.87 -5.36 10.51
C SER A 73 -13.82 -5.88 9.52
N ALA A 74 -12.65 -5.26 9.42
CA ALA A 74 -11.52 -5.79 8.70
C ALA A 74 -10.72 -6.76 9.59
N ALA A 75 -10.36 -7.93 9.06
CA ALA A 75 -9.42 -8.82 9.72
C ALA A 75 -7.99 -8.34 9.45
N MET A 76 -7.08 -8.48 10.41
CA MET A 76 -5.75 -7.90 10.36
C MET A 76 -4.66 -8.91 10.64
N SER A 77 -3.53 -8.74 10.00
CA SER A 77 -2.24 -9.35 10.28
C SER A 77 -1.14 -8.29 10.19
N SER A 78 0.07 -8.62 10.55
CA SER A 78 1.21 -7.69 10.47
C SER A 78 2.51 -8.43 10.14
N CYS A 79 3.47 -7.70 9.57
CA CYS A 79 4.86 -8.13 9.46
C CYS A 79 5.81 -6.94 9.61
N GLY A 80 7.08 -7.22 9.87
CA GLY A 80 8.12 -6.23 10.12
C GLY A 80 8.63 -6.26 11.55
N ALA A 81 9.41 -5.24 11.93
CA ALA A 81 9.94 -5.10 13.28
C ALA A 81 8.83 -4.85 14.32
N TYR A 82 7.72 -4.29 13.87
CA TYR A 82 6.55 -3.96 14.70
C TYR A 82 5.26 -4.37 14.01
N GLY A 83 4.24 -4.77 14.78
CA GLY A 83 2.86 -4.90 14.35
C GLY A 83 1.95 -3.96 15.14
N TRP A 84 0.96 -3.39 14.47
CA TRP A 84 -0.06 -2.58 15.11
C TRP A 84 -1.07 -3.46 15.81
N VAL A 85 -1.34 -3.16 17.07
CA VAL A 85 -2.25 -3.92 17.93
C VAL A 85 -3.19 -2.98 18.69
N THR A 86 -4.37 -3.49 19.02
CA THR A 86 -5.34 -2.81 19.88
C THR A 86 -5.99 -3.78 20.84
N ASP A 87 -6.20 -3.31 22.06
CA ASP A 87 -6.93 -3.98 23.12
C ASP A 87 -7.47 -2.94 24.12
N ARG A 88 -7.92 -3.38 25.30
CA ARG A 88 -8.40 -2.49 26.37
C ARG A 88 -7.39 -1.43 26.82
N HIS A 89 -6.10 -1.62 26.53
CA HIS A 89 -5.03 -0.67 26.88
C HIS A 89 -4.75 0.38 25.80
N GLY A 90 -5.46 0.33 24.67
CA GLY A 90 -5.34 1.30 23.59
C GLY A 90 -4.67 0.73 22.34
N TYR A 91 -4.34 1.66 21.46
CA TYR A 91 -3.67 1.40 20.18
C TYR A 91 -2.16 1.56 20.35
N ARG A 92 -1.38 0.66 19.77
CA ARG A 92 0.09 0.72 19.86
C ARG A 92 0.78 -0.18 18.85
N TYR A 93 2.05 0.09 18.65
CA TYR A 93 2.96 -0.84 18.00
C TYR A 93 3.63 -1.76 19.03
N SER A 94 3.73 -3.04 18.69
CA SER A 94 4.36 -4.06 19.51
C SER A 94 5.38 -4.85 18.67
N PRO A 95 6.58 -5.16 19.20
CA PRO A 95 7.54 -6.02 18.50
C PRO A 95 7.12 -7.50 18.49
N GLN A 96 6.13 -7.86 19.29
CA GLN A 96 5.60 -9.22 19.40
C GLN A 96 4.10 -9.24 19.17
N ASP A 97 3.66 -10.32 18.54
CA ASP A 97 2.25 -10.63 18.44
C ASP A 97 1.68 -10.97 19.83
N PRO A 98 0.66 -10.26 20.33
CA PRO A 98 0.09 -10.48 21.65
C PRO A 98 -0.50 -11.88 21.85
N GLN A 99 -0.92 -12.54 20.77
CA GLN A 99 -1.52 -13.89 20.85
C GLN A 99 -0.47 -14.99 20.89
N THR A 100 0.48 -14.97 19.96
CA THR A 100 1.49 -16.03 19.84
C THR A 100 2.68 -15.80 20.77
N LYS A 101 2.88 -14.57 21.27
CA LYS A 101 4.06 -14.10 22.02
C LYS A 101 5.37 -14.23 21.25
N GLN A 102 5.28 -14.45 19.95
CA GLN A 102 6.43 -14.50 19.04
C GLN A 102 6.64 -13.13 18.36
N PRO A 103 7.87 -12.83 17.91
CA PRO A 103 8.08 -11.70 16.98
C PRO A 103 7.15 -11.83 15.77
N TRP A 104 6.77 -10.69 15.20
CA TRP A 104 6.05 -10.68 13.93
C TRP A 104 6.91 -11.31 12.82
N PRO A 105 6.29 -11.93 11.78
CA PRO A 105 7.02 -12.37 10.60
C PRO A 105 7.88 -11.24 10.03
N ALA A 106 9.08 -11.56 9.55
CA ALA A 106 9.92 -10.56 8.89
C ALA A 106 9.19 -9.94 7.69
N MET A 107 9.39 -8.65 7.47
CA MET A 107 8.88 -7.97 6.28
C MET A 107 9.60 -8.54 5.04
N PRO A 108 8.88 -9.09 4.04
CA PRO A 108 9.50 -9.53 2.79
C PRO A 108 10.24 -8.37 2.11
N ALA A 109 11.39 -8.63 1.50
CA ALA A 109 12.15 -7.61 0.76
C ALA A 109 11.28 -6.93 -0.32
N LEU A 110 10.48 -7.70 -1.05
CA LEU A 110 9.52 -7.18 -2.03
C LEU A 110 8.58 -6.11 -1.45
N PHE A 111 8.12 -6.28 -0.21
CA PHE A 111 7.24 -5.31 0.45
C PHE A 111 7.97 -4.00 0.73
N ALA A 112 9.17 -4.07 1.30
CA ALA A 112 9.98 -2.91 1.61
C ALA A 112 10.39 -2.14 0.35
N GLU A 113 10.86 -2.85 -0.68
CA GLU A 113 11.27 -2.27 -1.96
C GLU A 113 10.10 -1.59 -2.70
N LEU A 114 8.91 -2.20 -2.70
CA LEU A 114 7.71 -1.59 -3.29
C LEU A 114 7.34 -0.30 -2.56
N ALA A 115 7.33 -0.34 -1.22
CA ALA A 115 6.98 0.82 -0.40
C ALA A 115 7.98 1.97 -0.58
N GLU A 116 9.29 1.68 -0.65
CA GLU A 116 10.32 2.67 -0.93
C GLU A 116 10.15 3.30 -2.31
N ARG A 117 9.96 2.49 -3.37
CA ARG A 117 9.72 2.97 -4.74
C ARG A 117 8.47 3.85 -4.82
N ALA A 118 7.37 3.45 -4.18
CA ALA A 118 6.13 4.21 -4.17
C ALA A 118 6.30 5.55 -3.45
N ALA A 119 6.94 5.56 -2.29
CA ALA A 119 7.26 6.77 -1.55
C ALA A 119 8.13 7.74 -2.38
N GLN A 120 9.18 7.21 -3.03
CA GLN A 120 10.04 8.00 -3.90
C GLN A 120 9.28 8.63 -5.08
N ASN A 121 8.37 7.88 -5.72
CA ASN A 121 7.53 8.39 -6.80
C ASN A 121 6.57 9.50 -6.35
N ALA A 122 6.19 9.50 -5.07
CA ALA A 122 5.37 10.54 -4.45
C ALA A 122 6.20 11.70 -3.85
N GLY A 123 7.52 11.73 -4.09
CA GLY A 123 8.42 12.79 -3.62
C GLY A 123 9.00 12.58 -2.22
N PHE A 124 8.80 11.42 -1.58
CA PHE A 124 9.35 11.09 -0.27
C PHE A 124 10.56 10.15 -0.42
N ALA A 125 11.76 10.71 -0.38
CA ALA A 125 12.99 9.94 -0.46
C ALA A 125 13.31 9.20 0.86
N HIS A 126 14.07 8.10 0.76
CA HIS A 126 14.61 7.35 1.90
C HIS A 126 13.57 6.77 2.86
N PHE A 127 12.38 6.44 2.37
CA PHE A 127 11.38 5.76 3.18
C PHE A 127 11.79 4.30 3.45
N ALA A 128 12.02 3.98 4.71
CA ALA A 128 12.33 2.63 5.17
C ALA A 128 11.24 2.18 6.17
N PRO A 129 10.25 1.40 5.73
CA PRO A 129 9.17 0.98 6.60
C PRO A 129 9.65 -0.04 7.65
N GLU A 130 9.15 0.10 8.88
CA GLU A 130 9.43 -0.82 10.00
C GLU A 130 8.24 -1.73 10.31
N ALA A 131 7.05 -1.35 9.86
CA ALA A 131 5.82 -2.12 10.03
C ALA A 131 5.00 -2.14 8.74
N CYS A 132 4.38 -3.28 8.46
CA CYS A 132 3.33 -3.42 7.48
C CYS A 132 2.08 -4.01 8.16
N LEU A 133 1.03 -3.20 8.29
CA LEU A 133 -0.30 -3.67 8.68
C LEU A 133 -1.01 -4.21 7.44
N ILE A 134 -1.46 -5.47 7.51
CA ILE A 134 -2.17 -6.14 6.43
C ILE A 134 -3.64 -6.24 6.84
N ASN A 135 -4.50 -5.49 6.13
CA ASN A 135 -5.94 -5.53 6.35
C ASN A 135 -6.59 -6.42 5.28
N ARG A 136 -7.46 -7.31 5.69
CA ARG A 136 -8.31 -8.13 4.83
C ARG A 136 -9.76 -7.68 4.99
N TYR A 137 -10.35 -7.21 3.88
CA TYR A 137 -11.74 -6.78 3.83
C TYR A 137 -12.57 -7.81 3.07
N GLU A 138 -13.65 -8.24 3.69
CA GLU A 138 -14.73 -9.02 3.07
C GLU A 138 -15.93 -8.10 2.80
N THR A 139 -16.93 -8.59 2.09
CA THR A 139 -18.14 -7.81 1.76
C THR A 139 -18.73 -7.13 3.00
N GLY A 140 -18.93 -5.83 2.91
CA GLY A 140 -19.44 -4.98 3.99
C GLY A 140 -18.40 -4.48 4.99
N ALA A 141 -17.18 -5.06 5.00
CA ALA A 141 -16.09 -4.56 5.86
C ALA A 141 -15.66 -3.16 5.44
N ARG A 142 -15.34 -2.32 6.42
CA ARG A 142 -14.98 -0.92 6.24
C ARG A 142 -13.94 -0.47 7.26
N MET A 143 -13.36 0.70 7.03
CA MET A 143 -12.58 1.42 8.03
C MET A 143 -13.13 2.84 8.14
N GLY A 144 -13.65 3.20 9.32
CA GLY A 144 -14.14 4.57 9.59
C GLY A 144 -13.02 5.60 9.45
N LEU A 145 -13.39 6.89 9.34
CA LEU A 145 -12.41 7.96 9.31
C LEU A 145 -11.55 7.95 10.58
N HIS A 146 -10.22 7.91 10.38
CA HIS A 146 -9.22 7.90 11.44
C HIS A 146 -7.95 8.62 10.97
N GLN A 147 -7.04 8.84 11.88
CA GLN A 147 -5.68 9.31 11.61
C GLN A 147 -4.72 8.21 12.04
N ASP A 148 -3.66 8.01 11.27
CA ASP A 148 -2.51 7.20 11.68
C ASP A 148 -1.58 8.08 12.52
N LYS A 149 -1.64 7.91 13.84
CA LYS A 149 -0.96 8.77 14.81
C LYS A 149 -0.30 8.01 15.97
N ASP A 150 -0.16 6.71 15.80
CA ASP A 150 0.45 5.85 16.82
C ASP A 150 1.97 5.69 16.60
N GLU A 151 2.52 6.27 15.50
CA GLU A 151 3.94 6.35 15.18
C GLU A 151 4.62 7.49 15.93
N GLN A 152 5.95 7.41 16.06
CA GLN A 152 6.77 8.47 16.66
C GLN A 152 7.36 9.43 15.60
N ASP A 153 7.58 8.93 14.38
CA ASP A 153 8.14 9.72 13.27
C ASP A 153 7.03 10.08 12.26
N PHE A 154 6.50 11.31 12.37
CA PHE A 154 5.53 11.87 11.42
C PHE A 154 6.18 12.53 10.20
N THR A 155 7.51 12.56 10.11
CA THR A 155 8.20 13.06 8.91
C THR A 155 8.16 12.03 7.79
N ALA A 156 8.07 10.75 8.15
CA ALA A 156 7.93 9.66 7.19
C ALA A 156 6.51 9.58 6.62
N PRO A 157 6.34 9.28 5.32
CA PRO A 157 5.04 9.07 4.72
C PRO A 157 4.39 7.76 5.15
N ILE A 158 3.12 7.59 4.77
CA ILE A 158 2.45 6.30 4.76
C ILE A 158 2.30 5.85 3.32
N VAL A 159 2.55 4.57 3.07
CA VAL A 159 2.32 3.92 1.77
C VAL A 159 1.25 2.86 1.95
N SER A 160 0.20 2.92 1.13
CA SER A 160 -0.97 2.04 1.21
C SER A 160 -1.23 1.37 -0.14
N VAL A 161 -1.02 0.07 -0.22
CA VAL A 161 -1.20 -0.74 -1.44
C VAL A 161 -2.55 -1.45 -1.41
N SER A 162 -3.30 -1.38 -2.50
CA SER A 162 -4.59 -2.06 -2.68
C SER A 162 -4.45 -3.27 -3.58
N LEU A 163 -4.91 -4.44 -3.13
CA LEU A 163 -4.90 -5.69 -3.90
C LEU A 163 -6.28 -6.36 -3.84
N GLY A 164 -6.75 -6.85 -4.98
CA GLY A 164 -8.02 -7.57 -5.08
C GLY A 164 -9.22 -6.67 -5.38
N ALA A 165 -10.36 -6.92 -4.73
CA ALA A 165 -11.64 -6.26 -5.01
C ALA A 165 -11.55 -4.73 -4.84
N PRO A 166 -12.14 -3.93 -5.75
CA PRO A 166 -12.11 -2.48 -5.70
C PRO A 166 -12.89 -1.93 -4.50
N ILE A 167 -12.41 -0.80 -3.96
CA ILE A 167 -13.02 -0.12 -2.81
C ILE A 167 -12.94 1.39 -2.95
N THR A 168 -13.86 2.13 -2.33
CA THR A 168 -13.78 3.59 -2.25
C THR A 168 -12.96 4.01 -1.04
N PHE A 169 -11.83 4.67 -1.29
CA PHE A 169 -11.02 5.36 -0.30
C PHE A 169 -11.57 6.75 -0.05
N LEU A 170 -11.62 7.14 1.23
CA LEU A 170 -12.07 8.45 1.69
C LEU A 170 -10.85 9.21 2.20
N PHE A 171 -10.62 10.40 1.67
CA PHE A 171 -9.50 11.25 2.09
C PHE A 171 -10.02 12.64 2.43
N GLY A 172 -9.87 13.05 3.68
CA GLY A 172 -10.40 14.30 4.23
C GLY A 172 -9.32 15.35 4.47
N GLY A 173 -9.44 16.04 5.57
CA GLY A 173 -8.52 17.08 6.04
C GLY A 173 -8.01 16.81 7.46
N PRO A 174 -7.41 17.84 8.11
CA PRO A 174 -6.86 17.71 9.45
C PRO A 174 -7.94 17.51 10.55
N ASN A 175 -9.19 17.87 10.28
CA ASN A 175 -10.30 17.69 11.21
C ASN A 175 -11.24 16.57 10.74
N ARG A 176 -11.80 15.81 11.68
CA ARG A 176 -12.74 14.71 11.37
C ARG A 176 -14.00 15.18 10.63
N SER A 177 -14.38 16.45 10.81
CA SER A 177 -15.55 17.08 10.19
C SER A 177 -15.29 17.65 8.81
N ASP A 178 -14.03 17.67 8.37
CA ASP A 178 -13.68 18.21 7.05
C ASP A 178 -14.30 17.35 5.93
N PRO A 179 -14.68 17.97 4.81
CA PRO A 179 -15.17 17.24 3.65
C PRO A 179 -14.18 16.17 3.18
N THR A 180 -14.67 15.01 2.78
CA THR A 180 -13.84 13.93 2.22
C THR A 180 -13.99 13.85 0.70
N SER A 181 -12.88 13.75 0.00
CA SER A 181 -12.83 13.30 -1.38
C SER A 181 -12.97 11.76 -1.44
N ARG A 182 -13.45 11.25 -2.57
CA ARG A 182 -13.74 9.82 -2.77
C ARG A 182 -12.96 9.31 -3.97
N TRP A 183 -12.13 8.30 -3.75
CA TRP A 183 -11.25 7.73 -4.76
C TRP A 183 -11.49 6.24 -4.90
N LEU A 184 -11.78 5.78 -6.11
CA LEU A 184 -11.87 4.36 -6.38
C LEU A 184 -10.45 3.78 -6.43
N LEU A 185 -10.15 2.87 -5.51
CA LEU A 185 -8.92 2.10 -5.52
C LEU A 185 -9.18 0.72 -6.10
N GLU A 186 -8.37 0.35 -7.07
CA GLU A 186 -8.42 -0.92 -7.78
C GLU A 186 -7.19 -1.77 -7.43
N HIS A 187 -7.16 -2.97 -7.97
CA HIS A 187 -6.04 -3.90 -7.81
C HIS A 187 -4.72 -3.28 -8.33
N GLY A 188 -3.70 -3.24 -7.50
CA GLY A 188 -2.40 -2.67 -7.83
C GLY A 188 -2.25 -1.16 -7.59
N ASP A 189 -3.32 -0.46 -7.20
CA ASP A 189 -3.24 0.96 -6.86
C ASP A 189 -2.48 1.18 -5.54
N VAL A 190 -1.72 2.27 -5.49
CA VAL A 190 -0.99 2.67 -4.29
C VAL A 190 -1.33 4.12 -3.94
N VAL A 191 -1.66 4.37 -2.68
CA VAL A 191 -1.80 5.73 -2.14
C VAL A 191 -0.61 6.01 -1.24
N VAL A 192 -0.01 7.19 -1.41
CA VAL A 192 1.08 7.68 -0.56
C VAL A 192 0.69 9.03 0.00
N TRP A 193 0.82 9.23 1.30
CA TRP A 193 0.59 10.55 1.92
C TRP A 193 1.58 10.82 3.06
N GLY A 194 2.00 12.07 3.18
CA GLY A 194 2.98 12.52 4.16
C GLY A 194 2.91 14.04 4.36
N GLY A 195 3.96 14.65 4.84
CA GLY A 195 4.07 16.10 5.00
C GLY A 195 2.84 16.72 5.67
N VAL A 196 2.25 17.73 5.04
CA VAL A 196 1.03 18.41 5.53
C VAL A 196 -0.15 17.45 5.68
N SER A 197 -0.27 16.46 4.77
CA SER A 197 -1.36 15.49 4.78
C SER A 197 -1.13 14.27 5.70
N ARG A 198 0.03 14.18 6.37
CA ARG A 198 0.42 13.00 7.16
C ARG A 198 -0.63 12.60 8.22
N LEU A 199 -1.26 13.57 8.84
CA LEU A 199 -2.29 13.38 9.87
C LEU A 199 -3.71 13.70 9.38
N TYR A 200 -3.96 13.64 8.06
CA TYR A 200 -5.32 13.84 7.55
C TYR A 200 -6.19 12.62 7.84
N PHE A 201 -7.46 12.90 8.13
CA PHE A 201 -8.47 11.85 8.32
C PHE A 201 -8.73 11.11 7.03
N HIS A 202 -8.67 9.79 7.10
CA HIS A 202 -8.89 8.91 5.97
C HIS A 202 -9.62 7.63 6.40
N GLY A 203 -10.11 6.88 5.43
CA GLY A 203 -10.82 5.63 5.69
C GLY A 203 -11.24 4.94 4.39
N VAL A 204 -11.98 3.86 4.51
CA VAL A 204 -12.57 3.18 3.34
C VAL A 204 -14.06 2.92 3.57
N ALA A 205 -14.85 3.15 2.53
CA ALA A 205 -16.28 2.82 2.52
C ALA A 205 -16.48 1.29 2.62
N PRO A 206 -17.67 0.82 2.97
CA PRO A 206 -17.96 -0.61 2.98
C PRO A 206 -17.65 -1.26 1.63
N LEU A 207 -16.95 -2.42 1.66
CA LEU A 207 -16.70 -3.21 0.44
C LEU A 207 -18.04 -3.64 -0.15
N GLY A 208 -18.27 -3.27 -1.41
CA GLY A 208 -19.54 -3.50 -2.10
C GLY A 208 -19.84 -5.00 -2.31
N LYS A 209 -21.10 -5.38 -2.24
CA LYS A 209 -21.55 -6.78 -2.44
C LYS A 209 -21.19 -7.37 -3.81
N LYS A 210 -21.02 -6.51 -4.82
CA LYS A 210 -20.66 -6.91 -6.20
C LYS A 210 -19.18 -6.68 -6.51
N ALA A 211 -18.41 -6.12 -5.55
CA ALA A 211 -16.99 -5.90 -5.74
C ALA A 211 -16.26 -7.24 -5.73
N SER A 212 -15.50 -7.51 -6.79
CA SER A 212 -14.67 -8.71 -6.91
C SER A 212 -13.50 -8.48 -7.85
N HIS A 213 -12.48 -9.33 -7.73
CA HIS A 213 -11.32 -9.35 -8.62
C HIS A 213 -10.95 -10.82 -8.93
N PRO A 214 -10.51 -11.16 -10.15
CA PRO A 214 -10.17 -12.54 -10.52
C PRO A 214 -9.18 -13.22 -9.58
N ALA A 215 -8.19 -12.49 -9.08
CA ALA A 215 -7.14 -13.04 -8.20
C ALA A 215 -7.61 -13.31 -6.75
N THR A 216 -8.67 -12.64 -6.25
CA THR A 216 -9.04 -12.67 -4.82
C THR A 216 -10.54 -12.91 -4.57
N GLY A 217 -11.34 -13.00 -5.62
CA GLY A 217 -12.80 -13.03 -5.49
C GLY A 217 -13.32 -11.74 -4.83
N ALA A 218 -14.24 -11.87 -3.88
CA ALA A 218 -14.86 -10.76 -3.15
C ALA A 218 -14.00 -10.25 -1.96
N VAL A 219 -12.71 -10.45 -2.00
CA VAL A 219 -11.78 -10.03 -0.95
C VAL A 219 -10.87 -8.92 -1.45
N ARG A 220 -10.63 -7.92 -0.60
CA ARG A 220 -9.59 -6.92 -0.76
C ARG A 220 -8.55 -7.06 0.33
N TYR A 221 -7.29 -7.03 -0.06
CA TYR A 221 -6.17 -6.82 0.86
C TYR A 221 -5.66 -5.38 0.75
N ASN A 222 -5.17 -4.87 1.88
CA ASN A 222 -4.50 -3.59 1.92
C ASN A 222 -3.22 -3.74 2.75
N LEU A 223 -2.09 -3.35 2.17
CA LEU A 223 -0.81 -3.29 2.85
C LEU A 223 -0.54 -1.84 3.22
N THR A 224 -0.45 -1.53 4.51
CA THR A 224 -0.14 -0.18 4.97
C THR A 224 1.23 -0.18 5.64
N PHE A 225 2.18 0.49 5.00
CA PHE A 225 3.57 0.59 5.42
C PHE A 225 3.82 1.86 6.21
N ARG A 226 4.52 1.72 7.33
CA ARG A 226 4.81 2.83 8.24
C ARG A 226 6.21 2.73 8.82
N LYS A 227 6.83 3.90 9.06
CA LYS A 227 7.98 4.03 9.94
C LYS A 227 7.45 4.32 11.34
N VAL A 228 7.88 3.52 12.32
CA VAL A 228 7.32 3.56 13.68
C VAL A 228 8.14 4.47 14.59
N ARG A 229 9.49 4.50 14.38
CA ARG A 229 10.45 5.24 15.22
C ARG A 229 11.45 6.04 14.41
#